data_1d7b972a9ebe53f9382a95c14eaa2a4c
#
_entry.id   1d7b972a9ebe53f9382a95c14eaa2a4c
#
_cell.length_a   1.000
_cell.length_b   1.000
_cell.length_c   1.000
_cell.angle_alpha   90.00
_cell.angle_beta   90.00
_cell.angle_gamma   90.00
#
_symmetry.space_group_name_H-M   'P 1'
#
loop_
_entity.id
_entity.type
_entity.pdbx_description
1 polymer ?
#
loop_
_entity_poly.entity_id
_entity_poly.type
_entity_poly.pdbx_seq_one_letter_code
_entity_poly.pdbx_strand_id
1 'polypeptide(L)'
;MFTSLAIIGRPNVGKSTLFNKLTKSRNAIVSDLPGLTKDRNYGFINFRNKKSLIIDTGGILENQKKEKLKDSISKQAWIAVEDSTIIIHVFDGSEELSNEDINIISKLRKYDKDVICVLNKSDKKSLTSIKDDLSRYGISDFIEISSEHSLNIDELRTILKSKIPDNNIIDHSGKRVAILGRPNAGKSTFINSIIDEDRLIVSEQAGTTIDAIDIPFKFNNEEYIFIDTAGIRKGFKRNHKTEYFSFVKAIHAIEESNLVIFMCDASQGLVDQDLKILNMIITSGKPLLIALNKTDLLSKSNLEKLYKSRNMQLSFIKNMFIVEISATKKKGFKTLFKYSDYLINQSQKKFSTSQLNRMMKKFVDSSSPPSINGRSLKFKHVHFGGIYPTTLIVNANHDKKIPNNYKKYLENSFRSSLNLQSIQLNLIYRKSNNPYEGKKNKLSERQIKKRKRLLKHVKK
;
A
#
# COMPACT_ATOMS: atom_id res chain seq x y z
N MET A 1 -12.82 -11.89 -0.27
CA MET A 1 -13.17 -10.51 -0.67
C MET A 1 -12.41 -9.54 0.22
N PHE A 2 -11.66 -8.61 -0.36
CA PHE A 2 -10.89 -7.64 0.42
C PHE A 2 -11.83 -6.57 0.98
N THR A 3 -11.84 -6.38 2.30
CA THR A 3 -12.73 -5.44 2.97
C THR A 3 -12.17 -4.03 2.91
N SER A 4 -13.00 -3.07 2.54
CA SER A 4 -12.67 -1.65 2.56
C SER A 4 -13.60 -0.88 3.49
N LEU A 5 -13.03 0.10 4.21
CA LEU A 5 -13.74 0.93 5.18
C LEU A 5 -13.70 2.39 4.73
N ALA A 6 -14.82 3.11 4.77
CA ALA A 6 -14.85 4.56 4.59
C ALA A 6 -15.19 5.25 5.90
N ILE A 7 -14.42 6.28 6.28
CA ILE A 7 -14.75 7.16 7.40
C ILE A 7 -15.51 8.35 6.85
N ILE A 8 -16.75 8.55 7.29
CA ILE A 8 -17.61 9.66 6.88
C ILE A 8 -18.10 10.44 8.11
N GLY A 9 -18.47 11.70 7.91
CA GLY A 9 -19.00 12.60 8.92
C GLY A 9 -18.77 14.04 8.50
N ARG A 10 -19.41 15.00 9.17
CA ARG A 10 -19.22 16.43 8.89
C ARG A 10 -17.77 16.90 9.11
N PRO A 11 -17.36 18.07 8.63
CA PRO A 11 -16.04 18.64 8.92
C PRO A 11 -15.78 18.73 10.43
N ASN A 12 -14.52 18.62 10.85
CA ASN A 12 -14.03 18.81 12.23
C ASN A 12 -14.52 17.81 13.29
N VAL A 13 -15.23 16.76 12.94
CA VAL A 13 -15.61 15.69 13.90
C VAL A 13 -14.44 14.78 14.31
N GLY A 14 -13.26 14.95 13.69
CA GLY A 14 -12.05 14.19 14.03
C GLY A 14 -11.79 12.96 13.15
N LYS A 15 -12.35 12.91 11.92
CA LYS A 15 -12.13 11.80 10.95
C LYS A 15 -10.66 11.50 10.70
N SER A 16 -9.86 12.51 10.35
CA SER A 16 -8.44 12.36 10.05
C SER A 16 -7.62 11.95 11.28
N THR A 17 -8.03 12.41 12.47
CA THR A 17 -7.43 11.96 13.74
C THR A 17 -7.70 10.49 13.98
N LEU A 18 -8.95 10.04 13.80
CA LEU A 18 -9.35 8.64 13.91
C LEU A 18 -8.63 7.78 12.88
N PHE A 19 -8.59 8.20 11.61
CA PHE A 19 -7.85 7.55 10.55
C PHE A 19 -6.38 7.33 10.93
N ASN A 20 -5.71 8.37 11.42
CA ASN A 20 -4.32 8.30 11.86
C ASN A 20 -4.12 7.32 13.05
N LYS A 21 -5.09 7.23 13.97
CA LYS A 21 -5.02 6.30 15.09
C LYS A 21 -5.25 4.85 14.66
N LEU A 22 -6.18 4.61 13.75
CA LEU A 22 -6.48 3.27 13.23
C LEU A 22 -5.35 2.74 12.33
N THR A 23 -4.70 3.61 11.54
CA THR A 23 -3.62 3.24 10.62
C THR A 23 -2.23 3.26 11.25
N LYS A 24 -2.06 3.80 12.45
CA LYS A 24 -0.78 3.86 13.20
C LYS A 24 -0.31 2.50 13.71
N SER A 25 -0.34 1.48 12.89
CA SER A 25 0.61 0.38 13.04
C SER A 25 1.89 0.78 12.29
N ARG A 26 3.07 0.42 12.83
CA ARG A 26 4.44 0.79 12.42
C ARG A 26 4.83 0.57 10.95
N ASN A 27 3.89 0.35 10.05
CA ASN A 27 4.07 -0.01 8.64
C ASN A 27 3.39 0.95 7.65
N ALA A 28 3.02 2.16 8.06
CA ALA A 28 2.69 3.19 7.08
C ALA A 28 4.00 3.57 6.36
N ILE A 29 4.22 3.00 5.20
CA ILE A 29 5.32 3.36 4.31
C ILE A 29 4.99 4.74 3.77
N VAL A 30 5.51 5.77 4.41
CA VAL A 30 5.56 7.12 3.84
C VAL A 30 6.74 7.13 2.88
N SER A 31 6.49 7.01 1.58
CA SER A 31 7.53 7.22 0.59
C SER A 31 7.69 8.71 0.31
N ASP A 32 8.85 9.27 0.66
CA ASP A 32 9.28 10.62 0.26
C ASP A 32 9.76 10.60 -1.20
N LEU A 33 8.86 10.35 -2.17
CA LEU A 33 9.19 10.50 -3.58
C LEU A 33 8.86 11.93 -4.03
N PRO A 34 9.81 12.63 -4.70
CA PRO A 34 9.57 13.98 -5.22
C PRO A 34 8.47 13.96 -6.29
N GLY A 35 7.51 14.86 -6.20
CA GLY A 35 6.45 15.05 -7.19
C GLY A 35 5.09 14.46 -6.82
N LEU A 36 4.94 13.84 -5.67
CA LEU A 36 3.66 13.34 -5.18
C LEU A 36 3.14 14.18 -4.04
N THR A 37 2.01 14.82 -4.27
CA THR A 37 1.19 15.39 -3.21
C THR A 37 0.94 14.30 -2.16
N LYS A 38 1.15 14.64 -0.90
CA LYS A 38 0.86 13.79 0.27
C LYS A 38 -0.65 13.55 0.39
N ASP A 39 -1.23 12.79 -0.53
CA ASP A 39 -2.61 12.34 -0.43
C ASP A 39 -2.67 11.27 0.67
N ARG A 40 -2.87 11.74 1.91
CA ARG A 40 -2.96 10.93 3.14
C ARG A 40 -4.31 10.23 3.31
N ASN A 41 -5.08 10.08 2.24
CA ASN A 41 -6.48 9.71 2.34
C ASN A 41 -6.74 8.19 2.38
N TYR A 42 -5.71 7.39 2.18
CA TYR A 42 -5.80 5.92 2.16
C TYR A 42 -4.80 5.30 3.11
N GLY A 43 -5.22 4.29 3.84
CA GLY A 43 -4.37 3.56 4.77
C GLY A 43 -4.82 2.13 4.92
N PHE A 44 -4.06 1.35 5.70
CA PHE A 44 -4.42 -0.03 6.01
C PHE A 44 -4.58 -0.23 7.50
N ILE A 45 -5.61 -0.95 7.88
CA ILE A 45 -5.75 -1.51 9.22
C ILE A 45 -5.29 -2.96 9.13
N ASN A 46 -4.28 -3.29 9.96
CA ASN A 46 -3.75 -4.64 10.05
C ASN A 46 -4.19 -5.28 11.37
N PHE A 47 -4.85 -6.41 11.28
CA PHE A 47 -5.06 -7.37 12.35
C PHE A 47 -4.20 -8.61 12.05
N ARG A 48 -3.96 -9.49 13.03
CA ARG A 48 -3.00 -10.62 12.88
C ARG A 48 -3.12 -11.36 11.53
N ASN A 49 -4.35 -11.69 11.11
CA ASN A 49 -4.62 -12.44 9.88
C ASN A 49 -5.56 -11.70 8.92
N LYS A 50 -5.85 -10.43 9.17
CA LYS A 50 -6.81 -9.62 8.41
C LYS A 50 -6.16 -8.29 8.06
N LYS A 51 -6.31 -7.86 6.82
CA LYS A 51 -5.87 -6.55 6.33
C LYS A 51 -7.04 -5.89 5.62
N SER A 52 -7.32 -4.63 5.95
CA SER A 52 -8.40 -3.87 5.32
C SER A 52 -7.95 -2.49 4.93
N LEU A 53 -8.46 -2.01 3.80
CA LEU A 53 -8.26 -0.65 3.36
C LEU A 53 -9.16 0.27 4.19
N ILE A 54 -8.63 1.41 4.63
CA ILE A 54 -9.42 2.49 5.25
C ILE A 54 -9.23 3.77 4.46
N ILE A 55 -10.31 4.51 4.26
CA ILE A 55 -10.37 5.72 3.44
C ILE A 55 -10.82 6.88 4.33
N ASP A 56 -9.99 7.92 4.42
CA ASP A 56 -10.37 9.18 5.07
C ASP A 56 -11.05 10.11 4.05
N THR A 57 -12.36 10.22 4.12
CA THR A 57 -13.10 11.14 3.24
C THR A 57 -12.91 12.60 3.60
N GLY A 58 -12.46 12.92 4.83
CA GLY A 58 -12.19 14.29 5.29
C GLY A 58 -10.97 14.91 4.63
N GLY A 59 -9.88 14.16 4.49
CA GLY A 59 -8.67 14.64 3.83
C GLY A 59 -8.85 14.89 2.32
N ILE A 60 -9.87 14.28 1.71
CA ILE A 60 -10.29 14.59 0.33
C ILE A 60 -10.84 16.03 0.26
N LEU A 61 -11.43 16.53 1.35
CA LEU A 61 -12.09 17.83 1.44
C LEU A 61 -11.13 19.00 1.69
N GLU A 62 -10.04 18.81 2.43
CA GLU A 62 -9.16 19.90 2.89
C GLU A 62 -8.21 20.46 1.81
N ASN A 63 -7.95 19.69 0.74
CA ASN A 63 -6.93 20.07 -0.25
C ASN A 63 -7.41 21.04 -1.35
N GLN A 64 -8.65 21.56 -1.32
CA GLN A 64 -9.18 22.40 -2.39
C GLN A 64 -9.96 23.63 -1.88
N LYS A 65 -9.29 24.79 -1.88
CA LYS A 65 -9.79 26.10 -1.39
C LYS A 65 -10.58 26.90 -2.44
N LYS A 66 -11.61 26.40 -3.11
CA LYS A 66 -12.47 27.24 -3.98
C LYS A 66 -13.94 26.79 -3.98
N GLU A 67 -14.85 27.71 -3.83
CA GLU A 67 -16.30 27.51 -3.65
C GLU A 67 -17.04 26.72 -4.76
N LYS A 68 -16.55 26.74 -5.99
CA LYS A 68 -17.13 25.93 -7.11
C LYS A 68 -16.83 24.42 -7.01
N LEU A 69 -16.06 23.97 -6.03
CA LEU A 69 -15.57 22.61 -5.84
C LEU A 69 -16.31 21.83 -4.75
N LYS A 70 -17.17 22.46 -3.94
CA LYS A 70 -17.92 21.80 -2.86
C LYS A 70 -18.76 20.61 -3.38
N ASP A 71 -19.42 20.75 -4.51
CA ASP A 71 -20.21 19.68 -5.12
C ASP A 71 -19.37 18.52 -5.67
N SER A 72 -18.19 18.82 -6.20
CA SER A 72 -17.25 17.83 -6.72
C SER A 72 -16.62 16.99 -5.60
N ILE A 73 -16.33 17.62 -4.48
CA ILE A 73 -15.74 17.02 -3.28
C ILE A 73 -16.73 16.09 -2.59
N SER A 74 -17.97 16.54 -2.43
CA SER A 74 -19.06 15.70 -1.90
C SER A 74 -19.24 14.43 -2.75
N LYS A 75 -19.11 14.52 -4.08
CA LYS A 75 -19.19 13.36 -4.98
C LYS A 75 -18.09 12.34 -4.74
N GLN A 76 -16.86 12.77 -4.52
CA GLN A 76 -15.73 11.86 -4.26
C GLN A 76 -15.88 11.09 -2.94
N ALA A 77 -16.32 11.77 -1.89
CA ALA A 77 -16.60 11.13 -0.62
C ALA A 77 -17.68 10.05 -0.73
N TRP A 78 -18.73 10.31 -1.52
CA TRP A 78 -19.80 9.34 -1.76
C TRP A 78 -19.37 8.17 -2.64
N ILE A 79 -18.47 8.38 -3.60
CA ILE A 79 -17.84 7.28 -4.35
C ILE A 79 -17.04 6.37 -3.41
N ALA A 80 -16.29 6.95 -2.47
CA ALA A 80 -15.56 6.15 -1.48
C ALA A 80 -16.52 5.33 -0.59
N VAL A 81 -17.66 5.89 -0.21
CA VAL A 81 -18.74 5.18 0.50
C VAL A 81 -19.32 4.06 -0.34
N GLU A 82 -19.61 4.32 -1.63
CA GLU A 82 -20.16 3.34 -2.56
C GLU A 82 -19.22 2.14 -2.77
N ASP A 83 -17.91 2.40 -2.87
CA ASP A 83 -16.89 1.38 -3.09
C ASP A 83 -16.47 0.66 -1.80
N SER A 84 -16.87 1.13 -0.61
CA SER A 84 -16.51 0.52 0.66
C SER A 84 -17.52 -0.54 1.09
N THR A 85 -17.04 -1.54 1.85
CA THR A 85 -17.89 -2.62 2.41
C THR A 85 -18.43 -2.25 3.79
N ILE A 86 -17.66 -1.51 4.58
CA ILE A 86 -18.02 -1.05 5.93
C ILE A 86 -17.88 0.46 5.97
N ILE A 87 -18.81 1.14 6.63
CA ILE A 87 -18.80 2.59 6.81
C ILE A 87 -18.62 2.90 8.28
N ILE A 88 -17.68 3.78 8.61
CA ILE A 88 -17.52 4.35 9.94
C ILE A 88 -18.10 5.76 9.91
N HIS A 89 -19.29 5.96 10.48
CA HIS A 89 -19.92 7.26 10.57
C HIS A 89 -19.54 7.93 11.89
N VAL A 90 -18.81 9.03 11.81
CA VAL A 90 -18.25 9.74 12.97
C VAL A 90 -19.07 10.99 13.27
N PHE A 91 -19.58 11.07 14.49
CA PHE A 91 -20.27 12.21 15.06
C PHE A 91 -19.39 12.94 16.08
N ASP A 92 -19.68 14.21 16.31
CA ASP A 92 -19.05 15.00 17.37
C ASP A 92 -19.84 14.87 18.68
N GLY A 93 -19.29 14.18 19.67
CA GLY A 93 -19.93 13.97 20.96
C GLY A 93 -19.99 15.23 21.86
N SER A 94 -19.36 16.33 21.46
CA SER A 94 -19.36 17.59 22.20
C SER A 94 -20.38 18.62 21.69
N GLU A 95 -21.10 18.32 20.60
CA GLU A 95 -22.05 19.23 19.96
C GLU A 95 -23.37 18.51 19.67
N GLU A 96 -24.44 19.26 19.47
CA GLU A 96 -25.74 18.72 19.05
C GLU A 96 -25.71 18.21 17.62
N LEU A 97 -26.69 17.35 17.26
CA LEU A 97 -26.80 16.80 15.93
C LEU A 97 -27.12 17.90 14.92
N SER A 98 -26.27 18.07 13.92
CA SER A 98 -26.41 19.11 12.90
C SER A 98 -27.26 18.65 11.72
N ASN A 99 -27.79 19.60 10.94
CA ASN A 99 -28.49 19.29 9.67
C ASN A 99 -27.58 18.53 8.68
N GLU A 100 -26.27 18.75 8.71
CA GLU A 100 -25.32 17.98 7.88
C GLU A 100 -25.25 16.51 8.30
N ASP A 101 -25.24 16.22 9.60
CA ASP A 101 -25.26 14.86 10.13
C ASP A 101 -26.55 14.13 9.73
N ILE A 102 -27.71 14.81 9.84
CA ILE A 102 -29.02 14.27 9.43
C ILE A 102 -29.03 13.96 7.93
N ASN A 103 -28.48 14.83 7.11
CA ASN A 103 -28.35 14.61 5.65
C ASN A 103 -27.45 13.40 5.33
N ILE A 104 -26.35 13.22 6.08
CA ILE A 104 -25.47 12.05 5.91
C ILE A 104 -26.21 10.78 6.30
N ILE A 105 -26.89 10.75 7.45
CA ILE A 105 -27.71 9.60 7.90
C ILE A 105 -28.74 9.23 6.81
N SER A 106 -29.50 10.20 6.32
CA SER A 106 -30.54 9.99 5.31
C SER A 106 -29.99 9.43 3.99
N LYS A 107 -28.79 9.85 3.60
CA LYS A 107 -28.12 9.34 2.42
C LYS A 107 -27.55 7.94 2.64
N LEU A 108 -26.93 7.67 3.79
CA LEU A 108 -26.36 6.35 4.11
C LEU A 108 -27.41 5.25 4.11
N ARG A 109 -28.64 5.54 4.53
CA ARG A 109 -29.77 4.58 4.51
C ARG A 109 -30.13 4.07 3.11
N LYS A 110 -29.71 4.76 2.05
CA LYS A 110 -29.93 4.33 0.66
C LYS A 110 -28.92 3.27 0.21
N TYR A 111 -27.88 3.05 0.99
CA TYR A 111 -26.85 2.05 0.72
C TYR A 111 -27.08 0.85 1.66
N ASP A 112 -27.14 -0.33 1.08
CA ASP A 112 -27.21 -1.59 1.85
C ASP A 112 -25.79 -1.97 2.31
N LYS A 113 -25.30 -1.28 3.36
CA LYS A 113 -23.95 -1.43 3.90
C LYS A 113 -23.92 -1.46 5.41
N ASP A 114 -22.92 -2.13 5.94
CA ASP A 114 -22.68 -2.20 7.39
C ASP A 114 -22.13 -0.85 7.89
N VAL A 115 -22.91 -0.14 8.69
CA VAL A 115 -22.56 1.17 9.24
C VAL A 115 -22.23 1.02 10.72
N ILE A 116 -21.03 1.46 11.11
CA ILE A 116 -20.60 1.56 12.51
C ILE A 116 -20.65 3.03 12.90
N CYS A 117 -21.50 3.37 13.85
CA CYS A 117 -21.64 4.71 14.37
C CYS A 117 -20.63 4.96 15.49
N VAL A 118 -19.92 6.08 15.42
CA VAL A 118 -18.86 6.45 16.36
C VAL A 118 -19.10 7.86 16.88
N LEU A 119 -19.26 8.00 18.19
CA LEU A 119 -19.35 9.27 18.88
C LEU A 119 -17.96 9.68 19.36
N ASN A 120 -17.32 10.60 18.66
CA ASN A 120 -15.96 11.04 18.95
C ASN A 120 -15.95 12.24 19.92
N LYS A 121 -14.79 12.53 20.49
CA LYS A 121 -14.56 13.59 21.51
C LYS A 121 -15.28 13.32 22.83
N SER A 122 -15.42 12.05 23.20
CA SER A 122 -16.04 11.64 24.48
C SER A 122 -15.26 12.08 25.74
N ASP A 123 -14.04 12.58 25.58
CA ASP A 123 -13.25 13.24 26.61
C ASP A 123 -13.83 14.59 27.04
N LYS A 124 -14.60 15.24 26.17
CA LYS A 124 -15.38 16.43 26.51
C LYS A 124 -16.72 15.97 27.07
N LYS A 125 -17.33 16.82 27.94
CA LYS A 125 -18.62 16.49 28.55
C LYS A 125 -19.64 16.20 27.44
N SER A 126 -19.96 14.90 27.26
CA SER A 126 -20.90 14.45 26.24
C SER A 126 -22.30 14.99 26.59
N LEU A 127 -22.93 15.64 25.64
CA LEU A 127 -24.30 16.08 25.79
C LEU A 127 -25.21 14.85 25.73
N THR A 128 -26.00 14.61 26.75
CA THR A 128 -27.03 13.55 26.74
C THR A 128 -27.99 13.74 25.55
N SER A 129 -28.24 15.00 25.14
CA SER A 129 -29.09 15.37 24.02
C SER A 129 -28.71 14.70 22.71
N ILE A 130 -27.39 14.58 22.38
CA ILE A 130 -27.00 13.95 21.12
C ILE A 130 -27.33 12.46 21.07
N LYS A 131 -27.29 11.76 22.23
CA LYS A 131 -27.64 10.33 22.29
C LYS A 131 -29.12 10.12 22.06
N ASP A 132 -29.94 11.00 22.63
CA ASP A 132 -31.41 10.97 22.47
C ASP A 132 -31.78 11.30 21.02
N ASP A 133 -31.10 12.27 20.40
CA ASP A 133 -31.31 12.62 19.00
C ASP A 133 -30.91 11.48 18.06
N LEU A 134 -29.74 10.85 18.25
CA LEU A 134 -29.31 9.69 17.46
C LEU A 134 -30.34 8.55 17.56
N SER A 135 -30.90 8.30 18.77
CA SER A 135 -31.95 7.31 18.99
C SER A 135 -33.22 7.63 18.20
N ARG A 136 -33.63 8.91 18.13
CA ARG A 136 -34.77 9.37 17.28
C ARG A 136 -34.54 9.10 15.78
N TYR A 137 -33.28 9.14 15.35
CA TYR A 137 -32.89 8.76 13.99
C TYR A 137 -32.60 7.27 13.87
N GLY A 138 -33.02 6.42 14.84
CA GLY A 138 -32.86 4.96 14.78
C GLY A 138 -31.43 4.47 14.88
N ILE A 139 -30.55 5.27 15.48
CA ILE A 139 -29.17 4.89 15.79
C ILE A 139 -29.09 4.65 17.30
N SER A 140 -29.29 3.41 17.72
CA SER A 140 -29.19 2.98 19.12
C SER A 140 -27.77 2.51 19.47
N ASP A 141 -27.07 1.94 18.50
CA ASP A 141 -25.75 1.36 18.70
C ASP A 141 -24.66 2.31 18.18
N PHE A 142 -23.87 2.84 19.11
CA PHE A 142 -22.70 3.66 18.79
C PHE A 142 -21.58 3.42 19.80
N ILE A 143 -20.35 3.71 19.38
CA ILE A 143 -19.15 3.57 20.21
C ILE A 143 -18.66 4.96 20.58
N GLU A 144 -18.53 5.22 21.90
CA GLU A 144 -17.96 6.47 22.39
C GLU A 144 -16.45 6.39 22.41
N ILE A 145 -15.77 7.29 21.68
CA ILE A 145 -14.31 7.33 21.61
C ILE A 145 -13.76 8.73 21.82
N SER A 146 -12.49 8.82 22.20
CA SER A 146 -11.70 10.01 21.99
C SER A 146 -10.50 9.69 21.09
N SER A 147 -10.58 10.13 19.84
CA SER A 147 -9.49 9.92 18.87
C SER A 147 -8.23 10.66 19.28
N GLU A 148 -8.31 11.80 19.95
CA GLU A 148 -7.16 12.58 20.41
C GLU A 148 -6.44 11.86 21.56
N HIS A 149 -7.18 11.43 22.56
CA HIS A 149 -6.65 10.79 23.78
C HIS A 149 -6.54 9.26 23.66
N SER A 150 -6.96 8.67 22.53
CA SER A 150 -6.95 7.22 22.29
C SER A 150 -7.86 6.42 23.23
N LEU A 151 -8.94 7.02 23.73
CA LEU A 151 -9.94 6.33 24.57
C LEU A 151 -10.82 5.45 23.67
N ASN A 152 -11.07 4.22 24.10
CA ASN A 152 -11.92 3.20 23.45
C ASN A 152 -11.58 2.87 21.98
N ILE A 153 -10.39 3.28 21.50
CA ILE A 153 -9.92 2.93 20.15
C ILE A 153 -9.73 1.42 19.99
N ASP A 154 -9.28 0.73 21.05
CA ASP A 154 -9.09 -0.72 21.00
C ASP A 154 -10.42 -1.48 20.97
N GLU A 155 -11.48 -0.95 21.57
CA GLU A 155 -12.85 -1.47 21.46
C GLU A 155 -13.35 -1.37 20.02
N LEU A 156 -13.23 -0.17 19.40
CA LEU A 156 -13.55 0.02 17.98
C LEU A 156 -12.75 -0.95 17.10
N ARG A 157 -11.46 -1.15 17.38
CA ARG A 157 -10.64 -2.13 16.64
C ARG A 157 -11.14 -3.55 16.80
N THR A 158 -11.65 -3.92 17.96
CA THR A 158 -12.22 -5.25 18.23
C THR A 158 -13.48 -5.48 17.41
N ILE A 159 -14.37 -4.48 17.36
CA ILE A 159 -15.59 -4.53 16.55
C ILE A 159 -15.25 -4.59 15.06
N LEU A 160 -14.32 -3.76 14.59
CA LEU A 160 -13.84 -3.82 13.20
C LEU A 160 -13.26 -5.19 12.85
N LYS A 161 -12.47 -5.78 13.78
CA LYS A 161 -11.91 -7.12 13.59
C LYS A 161 -12.98 -8.19 13.45
N SER A 162 -14.09 -8.13 14.18
CA SER A 162 -15.18 -9.11 14.08
C SER A 162 -15.93 -9.00 12.75
N LYS A 163 -16.11 -7.78 12.25
CA LYS A 163 -16.83 -7.51 10.99
C LYS A 163 -15.99 -7.73 9.72
N ILE A 164 -14.67 -7.67 9.82
CA ILE A 164 -13.77 -7.97 8.70
C ILE A 164 -13.62 -9.49 8.60
N PRO A 165 -13.98 -10.11 7.45
CA PRO A 165 -13.81 -11.55 7.26
C PRO A 165 -12.34 -11.94 7.35
N ASP A 166 -12.08 -13.17 7.75
CA ASP A 166 -10.72 -13.71 7.63
C ASP A 166 -10.31 -13.68 6.16
N ASN A 167 -9.13 -13.16 5.88
CA ASN A 167 -8.52 -13.32 4.57
C ASN A 167 -8.15 -14.82 4.44
N ASN A 168 -9.16 -15.66 4.23
CA ASN A 168 -8.91 -16.95 3.67
C ASN A 168 -8.29 -16.67 2.30
N ILE A 169 -6.98 -16.82 2.21
CA ILE A 169 -6.31 -17.02 0.95
C ILE A 169 -6.97 -18.28 0.44
N ILE A 170 -8.04 -18.13 -0.35
CA ILE A 170 -8.53 -19.21 -1.16
C ILE A 170 -7.32 -19.51 -2.04
N ASP A 171 -6.72 -20.65 -1.80
CA ASP A 171 -5.55 -21.12 -2.53
C ASP A 171 -6.03 -21.46 -3.95
N HIS A 172 -6.26 -20.40 -4.73
CA HIS A 172 -6.54 -20.56 -6.15
C HIS A 172 -5.21 -20.98 -6.78
N SER A 173 -5.16 -22.18 -7.28
CA SER A 173 -4.08 -22.69 -8.11
C SER A 173 -3.97 -21.80 -9.36
N GLY A 174 -3.21 -20.69 -9.27
CA GLY A 174 -3.02 -19.78 -10.39
C GLY A 174 -2.31 -18.50 -9.99
N LYS A 175 -1.52 -17.95 -10.92
CA LYS A 175 -0.78 -16.70 -10.76
C LYS A 175 -1.75 -15.53 -10.93
N ARG A 176 -2.04 -14.80 -9.84
CA ARG A 176 -2.97 -13.67 -9.83
C ARG A 176 -2.32 -12.41 -10.36
N VAL A 177 -2.86 -11.86 -11.44
CA VAL A 177 -2.30 -10.70 -12.15
C VAL A 177 -3.33 -9.57 -12.23
N ALA A 178 -2.97 -8.40 -11.70
CA ALA A 178 -3.75 -7.18 -11.88
C ALA A 178 -3.28 -6.40 -13.11
N ILE A 179 -4.20 -5.87 -13.90
CA ILE A 179 -3.89 -4.99 -15.04
C ILE A 179 -4.40 -3.60 -14.74
N LEU A 180 -3.46 -2.67 -14.54
CA LEU A 180 -3.75 -1.29 -14.22
C LEU A 180 -3.24 -0.35 -15.32
N GLY A 181 -3.81 0.84 -15.37
CA GLY A 181 -3.46 1.87 -16.35
C GLY A 181 -4.64 2.78 -16.65
N ARG A 182 -4.39 3.89 -17.31
CA ARG A 182 -5.42 4.86 -17.68
C ARG A 182 -6.54 4.25 -18.53
N PRO A 183 -7.72 4.88 -18.59
CA PRO A 183 -8.70 4.60 -19.64
C PRO A 183 -8.03 4.67 -21.03
N ASN A 184 -8.49 3.81 -21.95
CA ASN A 184 -7.97 3.71 -23.32
C ASN A 184 -6.49 3.31 -23.51
N ALA A 185 -5.80 2.89 -22.45
CA ALA A 185 -4.45 2.29 -22.57
C ALA A 185 -4.46 0.92 -23.26
N GLY A 186 -5.63 0.35 -23.54
CA GLY A 186 -5.82 -0.91 -24.25
C GLY A 186 -5.95 -2.14 -23.37
N LYS A 187 -6.27 -1.97 -22.07
CA LYS A 187 -6.46 -3.06 -21.11
C LYS A 187 -7.51 -4.09 -21.55
N SER A 188 -8.70 -3.59 -21.95
CA SER A 188 -9.80 -4.47 -22.42
C SER A 188 -9.42 -5.20 -23.70
N THR A 189 -8.77 -4.52 -24.63
CA THR A 189 -8.27 -5.13 -25.87
C THR A 189 -7.27 -6.22 -25.58
N PHE A 190 -6.33 -6.01 -24.66
CA PHE A 190 -5.34 -6.98 -24.24
C PHE A 190 -5.99 -8.22 -23.62
N ILE A 191 -6.89 -8.03 -22.66
CA ILE A 191 -7.60 -9.15 -22.02
C ILE A 191 -8.42 -9.92 -23.04
N ASN A 192 -9.19 -9.25 -23.88
CA ASN A 192 -9.99 -9.92 -24.90
C ASN A 192 -9.11 -10.69 -25.91
N SER A 193 -7.96 -10.14 -26.31
CA SER A 193 -7.07 -10.83 -27.23
C SER A 193 -6.45 -12.11 -26.68
N ILE A 194 -6.40 -12.25 -25.34
CA ILE A 194 -5.96 -13.48 -24.66
C ILE A 194 -7.13 -14.47 -24.53
N ILE A 195 -8.32 -13.97 -24.22
CA ILE A 195 -9.52 -14.78 -24.06
C ILE A 195 -9.94 -15.42 -25.40
N ASP A 196 -9.85 -14.67 -26.51
CA ASP A 196 -10.23 -15.10 -27.84
C ASP A 196 -9.29 -16.19 -28.44
N GLU A 197 -8.19 -16.54 -27.78
CA GLU A 197 -7.23 -17.56 -28.23
C GLU A 197 -7.52 -18.97 -27.68
N ASP A 198 -8.78 -19.31 -27.31
CA ASP A 198 -9.16 -20.62 -26.70
C ASP A 198 -8.36 -20.99 -25.45
N ARG A 199 -7.82 -20.00 -24.74
CA ARG A 199 -6.99 -20.20 -23.54
C ARG A 199 -7.78 -20.16 -22.24
N LEU A 200 -9.12 -20.12 -22.32
CA LEU A 200 -10.00 -20.18 -21.16
C LEU A 200 -9.97 -21.56 -20.52
N ILE A 201 -9.68 -21.62 -19.23
CA ILE A 201 -10.03 -22.79 -18.43
C ILE A 201 -11.51 -22.61 -18.07
N VAL A 202 -12.40 -23.24 -18.83
CA VAL A 202 -13.78 -23.39 -18.39
C VAL A 202 -13.77 -24.46 -17.32
N SER A 203 -13.71 -24.10 -16.04
CA SER A 203 -13.99 -25.06 -14.98
C SER A 203 -15.50 -25.30 -14.97
N GLU A 204 -15.93 -26.48 -15.33
CA GLU A 204 -17.34 -26.95 -15.25
C GLU A 204 -17.84 -27.11 -13.79
N GLN A 205 -17.11 -26.67 -12.80
CA GLN A 205 -17.61 -26.62 -11.43
C GLN A 205 -18.54 -25.43 -11.23
N ALA A 206 -19.76 -25.57 -11.77
CA ALA A 206 -20.92 -24.80 -11.37
C ALA A 206 -21.18 -25.05 -9.88
N GLY A 207 -20.89 -24.07 -9.02
CA GLY A 207 -21.23 -24.18 -7.59
C GLY A 207 -20.46 -23.31 -6.64
N THR A 208 -19.33 -22.73 -7.04
CA THR A 208 -18.71 -21.65 -6.27
C THR A 208 -19.08 -20.33 -6.94
N THR A 209 -19.69 -19.40 -6.22
CA THR A 209 -19.82 -18.00 -6.58
C THR A 209 -18.41 -17.43 -6.73
N ILE A 210 -17.77 -17.74 -7.87
CA ILE A 210 -16.61 -17.00 -8.35
C ILE A 210 -17.18 -15.62 -8.68
N ASP A 211 -16.82 -14.64 -7.90
CA ASP A 211 -17.17 -13.25 -8.21
C ASP A 211 -16.91 -13.03 -9.70
N ALA A 212 -17.91 -12.54 -10.43
CA ALA A 212 -17.92 -12.41 -11.90
C ALA A 212 -16.84 -11.46 -12.46
N ILE A 213 -15.71 -11.35 -11.80
CA ILE A 213 -14.69 -10.32 -11.87
C ILE A 213 -13.31 -10.91 -12.23
N ASP A 214 -13.04 -12.16 -11.83
CA ASP A 214 -11.76 -12.83 -12.07
C ASP A 214 -11.85 -13.73 -13.32
N ILE A 215 -10.81 -13.69 -14.17
CA ILE A 215 -10.75 -14.46 -15.43
C ILE A 215 -9.56 -15.43 -15.38
N PRO A 216 -9.80 -16.74 -15.19
CA PRO A 216 -8.74 -17.73 -15.28
C PRO A 216 -8.41 -18.02 -16.76
N PHE A 217 -7.11 -18.18 -17.06
CA PHE A 217 -6.64 -18.56 -18.38
C PHE A 217 -5.30 -19.31 -18.31
N LYS A 218 -4.94 -20.02 -19.38
CA LYS A 218 -3.64 -20.70 -19.51
C LYS A 218 -2.78 -19.99 -20.53
N PHE A 219 -1.49 -19.81 -20.21
CA PHE A 219 -0.49 -19.34 -21.14
C PHE A 219 0.80 -20.16 -20.98
N ASN A 220 1.25 -20.82 -22.04
CA ASN A 220 2.42 -21.72 -22.03
C ASN A 220 2.40 -22.75 -20.89
N ASN A 221 1.26 -23.43 -20.69
CA ASN A 221 1.00 -24.43 -19.63
C ASN A 221 0.99 -23.87 -18.19
N GLU A 222 1.13 -22.58 -17.98
CA GLU A 222 1.03 -21.93 -16.69
C GLU A 222 -0.37 -21.34 -16.50
N GLU A 223 -0.90 -21.48 -15.28
CA GLU A 223 -2.24 -20.97 -14.93
C GLU A 223 -2.15 -19.56 -14.37
N TYR A 224 -2.96 -18.66 -14.93
CA TYR A 224 -3.07 -17.27 -14.54
C TYR A 224 -4.52 -16.92 -14.24
N ILE A 225 -4.70 -15.89 -13.43
CA ILE A 225 -6.00 -15.30 -13.12
C ILE A 225 -5.87 -13.79 -13.26
N PHE A 226 -6.57 -13.19 -14.23
CA PHE A 226 -6.75 -11.74 -14.24
C PHE A 226 -7.79 -11.35 -13.22
N ILE A 227 -7.42 -10.47 -12.30
CA ILE A 227 -8.27 -10.02 -11.21
C ILE A 227 -8.90 -8.67 -11.50
N ASP A 228 -10.10 -8.43 -10.94
CA ASP A 228 -10.91 -7.21 -11.06
C ASP A 228 -11.15 -6.74 -12.50
N THR A 229 -11.58 -7.65 -13.35
CA THR A 229 -11.84 -7.37 -14.77
C THR A 229 -13.24 -6.78 -15.03
N ALA A 230 -14.09 -6.59 -14.01
CA ALA A 230 -15.47 -6.11 -14.15
C ALA A 230 -15.57 -4.72 -14.80
N GLY A 231 -14.66 -3.81 -14.44
CA GLY A 231 -14.54 -2.50 -15.07
C GLY A 231 -14.08 -2.55 -16.52
N ILE A 232 -13.48 -3.67 -16.93
CA ILE A 232 -12.90 -3.88 -18.26
C ILE A 232 -13.92 -4.51 -19.21
N ARG A 233 -14.75 -5.46 -18.70
CA ARG A 233 -15.81 -6.12 -19.50
C ARG A 233 -17.05 -5.27 -19.76
N LYS A 234 -17.41 -4.37 -18.85
CA LYS A 234 -18.55 -3.45 -19.02
C LYS A 234 -18.29 -2.32 -20.02
N GLY A 235 -17.58 -2.58 -21.11
CA GLY A 235 -17.54 -1.73 -22.31
C GLY A 235 -18.89 -1.61 -23.04
N PHE A 236 -19.96 -2.14 -22.48
CA PHE A 236 -21.31 -2.09 -23.01
C PHE A 236 -22.09 -0.91 -22.42
N LYS A 237 -22.41 0.05 -23.31
CA LYS A 237 -23.20 1.28 -23.11
C LYS A 237 -22.52 2.33 -22.24
N ARG A 238 -21.70 3.12 -22.91
CA ARG A 238 -21.26 4.45 -22.50
C ARG A 238 -22.46 5.37 -22.26
N ASN A 239 -22.91 5.41 -21.02
CA ASN A 239 -23.51 6.65 -20.53
C ASN A 239 -22.32 7.50 -20.05
N HIS A 240 -22.20 8.71 -20.57
CA HIS A 240 -21.18 9.72 -20.29
C HIS A 240 -21.13 10.20 -18.82
N LYS A 241 -21.20 9.31 -17.84
CA LYS A 241 -20.98 9.62 -16.44
C LYS A 241 -19.64 9.04 -16.02
N THR A 242 -18.63 9.91 -16.13
CA THR A 242 -17.34 9.85 -15.45
C THR A 242 -16.66 8.47 -15.42
N GLU A 243 -15.68 8.28 -16.33
CA GLU A 243 -14.59 7.31 -16.19
C GLU A 243 -13.76 7.66 -14.95
N TYR A 244 -14.38 7.55 -13.79
CA TYR A 244 -13.65 7.68 -12.53
C TYR A 244 -12.92 6.36 -12.33
N PHE A 245 -11.60 6.40 -12.49
CA PHE A 245 -10.74 5.32 -12.05
C PHE A 245 -10.92 5.18 -10.53
N SER A 246 -11.64 4.15 -10.10
CA SER A 246 -11.83 3.91 -8.68
C SER A 246 -10.49 3.51 -8.07
N PHE A 247 -9.88 4.41 -7.33
CA PHE A 247 -8.65 4.13 -6.57
C PHE A 247 -8.84 2.95 -5.63
N VAL A 248 -10.02 2.76 -5.08
CA VAL A 248 -10.36 1.65 -4.18
C VAL A 248 -10.25 0.33 -4.92
N LYS A 249 -10.84 0.22 -6.12
CA LYS A 249 -10.74 -0.99 -6.95
C LYS A 249 -9.31 -1.29 -7.37
N ALA A 250 -8.56 -0.25 -7.73
CA ALA A 250 -7.15 -0.44 -8.08
C ALA A 250 -6.32 -0.94 -6.89
N ILE A 251 -6.50 -0.37 -5.70
CA ILE A 251 -5.83 -0.85 -4.49
C ILE A 251 -6.24 -2.28 -4.17
N HIS A 252 -7.52 -2.62 -4.31
CA HIS A 252 -8.02 -3.98 -4.15
C HIS A 252 -7.33 -4.95 -5.11
N ALA A 253 -7.31 -4.62 -6.40
CA ALA A 253 -6.65 -5.43 -7.42
C ALA A 253 -5.14 -5.61 -7.12
N ILE A 254 -4.45 -4.55 -6.69
CA ILE A 254 -3.05 -4.62 -6.29
C ILE A 254 -2.86 -5.58 -5.11
N GLU A 255 -3.65 -5.44 -4.05
CA GLU A 255 -3.47 -6.25 -2.84
C GLU A 255 -3.72 -7.74 -3.09
N GLU A 256 -4.68 -8.09 -3.91
CA GLU A 256 -4.99 -9.48 -4.24
C GLU A 256 -4.06 -10.10 -5.30
N SER A 257 -3.25 -9.28 -5.99
CA SER A 257 -2.35 -9.76 -7.04
C SER A 257 -1.02 -10.32 -6.52
N ASN A 258 -0.43 -11.21 -7.30
CA ASN A 258 0.99 -11.60 -7.18
C ASN A 258 1.90 -10.68 -8.00
N LEU A 259 1.34 -10.08 -9.07
CA LEU A 259 2.02 -9.18 -10.01
C LEU A 259 1.05 -8.12 -10.49
N VAL A 260 1.54 -6.90 -10.67
CA VAL A 260 0.79 -5.84 -11.35
C VAL A 260 1.44 -5.55 -12.71
N ILE A 261 0.65 -5.66 -13.77
CA ILE A 261 1.01 -5.19 -15.10
C ILE A 261 0.44 -3.77 -15.24
N PHE A 262 1.32 -2.78 -15.29
CA PHE A 262 0.92 -1.40 -15.59
C PHE A 262 0.96 -1.18 -17.09
N MET A 263 -0.21 -0.94 -17.69
CA MET A 263 -0.36 -0.74 -19.13
C MET A 263 -0.42 0.75 -19.46
N CYS A 264 0.49 1.18 -20.34
CA CYS A 264 0.62 2.54 -20.82
C CYS A 264 0.46 2.60 -22.33
N ASP A 265 -0.20 3.66 -22.84
CA ASP A 265 -0.26 3.95 -24.27
C ASP A 265 1.05 4.57 -24.74
N ALA A 266 1.80 3.82 -25.52
CA ALA A 266 3.11 4.24 -26.00
C ALA A 266 3.03 5.49 -26.92
N SER A 267 1.89 5.73 -27.58
CA SER A 267 1.71 6.90 -28.46
C SER A 267 1.58 8.23 -27.71
N GLN A 268 1.10 8.17 -26.46
CA GLN A 268 0.90 9.36 -25.62
C GLN A 268 2.02 9.58 -24.59
N GLY A 269 2.83 8.55 -24.35
CA GLY A 269 3.79 8.57 -23.27
C GLY A 269 3.18 8.55 -21.86
N LEU A 270 4.00 8.84 -20.85
CA LEU A 270 3.57 8.90 -19.46
C LEU A 270 3.06 10.30 -19.11
N VAL A 271 1.92 10.34 -18.44
CA VAL A 271 1.31 11.58 -17.92
C VAL A 271 1.16 11.49 -16.39
N ASP A 272 0.82 12.60 -15.73
CA ASP A 272 0.72 12.69 -14.26
C ASP A 272 -0.21 11.62 -13.65
N GLN A 273 -1.28 11.26 -14.34
CA GLN A 273 -2.20 10.22 -13.89
C GLN A 273 -1.52 8.84 -13.88
N ASP A 274 -0.67 8.55 -14.86
CA ASP A 274 0.13 7.32 -14.89
C ASP A 274 1.12 7.26 -13.74
N LEU A 275 1.75 8.39 -13.42
CA LEU A 275 2.69 8.50 -12.30
C LEU A 275 2.00 8.24 -10.95
N LYS A 276 0.75 8.69 -10.76
CA LYS A 276 -0.04 8.40 -9.55
C LYS A 276 -0.32 6.92 -9.41
N ILE A 277 -0.74 6.24 -10.49
CA ILE A 277 -1.00 4.79 -10.47
C ILE A 277 0.31 4.02 -10.21
N LEU A 278 1.39 4.36 -10.89
CA LEU A 278 2.70 3.75 -10.71
C LEU A 278 3.19 3.87 -9.26
N ASN A 279 3.03 5.05 -8.65
CA ASN A 279 3.39 5.24 -7.26
C ASN A 279 2.58 4.36 -6.31
N MET A 280 1.28 4.23 -6.54
CA MET A 280 0.41 3.37 -5.75
C MET A 280 0.89 1.91 -5.81
N ILE A 281 1.27 1.42 -7.00
CA ILE A 281 1.80 0.06 -7.18
C ILE A 281 3.14 -0.09 -6.46
N ILE A 282 4.06 0.86 -6.62
CA ILE A 282 5.38 0.83 -5.97
C ILE A 282 5.24 0.84 -4.45
N THR A 283 4.36 1.69 -3.92
CA THR A 283 4.12 1.81 -2.47
C THR A 283 3.52 0.54 -1.88
N SER A 284 2.71 -0.22 -2.64
CA SER A 284 2.18 -1.51 -2.20
C SER A 284 3.25 -2.58 -2.03
N GLY A 285 4.40 -2.41 -2.68
CA GLY A 285 5.49 -3.37 -2.67
C GLY A 285 5.29 -4.59 -3.56
N LYS A 286 4.23 -4.63 -4.36
CA LYS A 286 4.00 -5.70 -5.34
C LYS A 286 4.98 -5.60 -6.52
N PRO A 287 5.36 -6.73 -7.14
CA PRO A 287 6.15 -6.69 -8.37
C PRO A 287 5.42 -5.91 -9.46
N LEU A 288 6.17 -5.11 -10.20
CA LEU A 288 5.63 -4.25 -11.26
C LEU A 288 6.28 -4.58 -12.60
N LEU A 289 5.43 -4.85 -13.61
CA LEU A 289 5.83 -4.99 -15.01
C LEU A 289 5.15 -3.88 -15.83
N ILE A 290 5.93 -3.11 -16.56
CA ILE A 290 5.40 -2.04 -17.41
C ILE A 290 5.20 -2.57 -18.83
N ALA A 291 3.97 -2.49 -19.34
CA ALA A 291 3.59 -2.84 -20.70
C ALA A 291 3.34 -1.56 -21.52
N LEU A 292 4.22 -1.25 -22.46
CA LEU A 292 4.02 -0.19 -23.42
C LEU A 292 3.18 -0.75 -24.58
N ASN A 293 1.90 -0.40 -24.58
CA ASN A 293 0.94 -0.88 -25.57
C ASN A 293 0.82 0.07 -26.76
N LYS A 294 0.24 -0.41 -27.86
CA LYS A 294 0.04 0.31 -29.13
C LYS A 294 1.35 0.69 -29.84
N THR A 295 2.39 -0.11 -29.65
CA THR A 295 3.68 0.13 -30.31
C THR A 295 3.63 -0.02 -31.82
N ASP A 296 2.59 -0.67 -32.33
CA ASP A 296 2.30 -0.78 -33.77
C ASP A 296 1.91 0.56 -34.42
N LEU A 297 1.53 1.56 -33.64
CA LEU A 297 1.18 2.91 -34.10
C LEU A 297 2.40 3.85 -34.15
N LEU A 298 3.56 3.42 -33.65
CA LEU A 298 4.75 4.25 -33.52
C LEU A 298 5.75 3.99 -34.65
N SER A 299 6.31 5.07 -35.20
CA SER A 299 7.51 5.00 -36.02
C SER A 299 8.76 4.71 -35.16
N LYS A 300 9.83 4.18 -35.77
CA LYS A 300 11.09 3.91 -35.05
C LYS A 300 11.63 5.16 -34.34
N SER A 301 11.56 6.32 -35.01
CA SER A 301 12.03 7.60 -34.45
C SER A 301 11.23 8.05 -33.23
N ASN A 302 9.92 7.78 -33.18
CA ASN A 302 9.07 8.10 -32.05
C ASN A 302 9.31 7.14 -30.87
N LEU A 303 9.61 5.89 -31.13
CA LEU A 303 10.04 4.93 -30.11
C LEU A 303 11.34 5.39 -29.43
N GLU A 304 12.35 5.83 -30.19
CA GLU A 304 13.59 6.35 -29.61
C GLU A 304 13.37 7.62 -28.77
N LYS A 305 12.51 8.54 -29.22
CA LYS A 305 12.11 9.71 -28.43
C LYS A 305 11.43 9.31 -27.11
N LEU A 306 10.56 8.32 -27.16
CA LEU A 306 9.88 7.78 -25.99
C LEU A 306 10.89 7.17 -24.99
N TYR A 307 11.92 6.48 -25.49
CA TYR A 307 13.00 5.95 -24.65
C TYR A 307 13.85 7.05 -24.01
N LYS A 308 14.12 8.14 -24.72
CA LYS A 308 14.86 9.31 -24.21
C LYS A 308 14.06 10.06 -23.15
N SER A 309 12.79 10.38 -23.42
CA SER A 309 11.90 11.05 -22.46
C SER A 309 11.63 10.21 -21.21
N ARG A 310 11.49 8.88 -21.37
CA ARG A 310 11.37 7.93 -20.30
C ARG A 310 12.55 7.97 -19.33
N ASN A 311 13.78 8.01 -19.85
CA ASN A 311 14.98 8.06 -19.02
C ASN A 311 15.05 9.34 -18.15
N MET A 312 14.43 10.43 -18.58
CA MET A 312 14.33 11.67 -17.82
C MET A 312 13.18 11.61 -16.78
N GLN A 313 12.00 11.14 -17.18
CA GLN A 313 10.82 11.11 -16.31
C GLN A 313 10.80 9.93 -15.32
N LEU A 314 11.44 8.82 -15.66
CA LEU A 314 11.43 7.58 -14.91
C LEU A 314 12.78 7.26 -14.26
N SER A 315 13.55 8.27 -13.87
CA SER A 315 14.83 8.05 -13.17
C SER A 315 14.66 7.17 -11.92
N PHE A 316 13.48 7.15 -11.31
CA PHE A 316 13.11 6.28 -10.18
C PHE A 316 12.74 4.84 -10.62
N ILE A 317 12.52 4.60 -11.94
CA ILE A 317 12.15 3.29 -12.49
C ILE A 317 13.35 2.64 -13.21
N LYS A 318 14.56 3.11 -12.98
CA LYS A 318 15.79 2.66 -13.69
C LYS A 318 15.97 1.12 -13.72
N ASN A 319 15.38 0.42 -12.80
CA ASN A 319 15.51 -1.03 -12.61
C ASN A 319 14.21 -1.79 -12.88
N MET A 320 13.29 -1.27 -13.70
CA MET A 320 12.03 -1.95 -13.99
C MET A 320 12.04 -2.63 -15.35
N PHE A 321 11.40 -3.79 -15.43
CA PHE A 321 11.15 -4.45 -16.71
C PHE A 321 10.06 -3.70 -17.47
N ILE A 322 10.34 -3.42 -18.72
CA ILE A 322 9.42 -2.76 -19.65
C ILE A 322 9.33 -3.63 -20.89
N VAL A 323 8.11 -3.96 -21.28
CA VAL A 323 7.82 -4.78 -22.45
C VAL A 323 6.97 -4.00 -23.42
N GLU A 324 7.40 -4.00 -24.68
CA GLU A 324 6.63 -3.46 -25.80
C GLU A 324 5.61 -4.50 -26.26
N ILE A 325 4.35 -4.06 -26.35
CA ILE A 325 3.26 -4.90 -26.82
C ILE A 325 2.39 -4.18 -27.84
N SER A 326 1.69 -4.97 -28.64
CA SER A 326 0.51 -4.53 -29.39
C SER A 326 -0.62 -5.49 -29.10
N ALA A 327 -1.61 -5.02 -28.33
CA ALA A 327 -2.76 -5.82 -27.98
C ALA A 327 -3.60 -6.24 -29.19
N THR A 328 -3.68 -5.36 -30.22
CA THR A 328 -4.40 -5.63 -31.47
C THR A 328 -3.70 -6.62 -32.37
N LYS A 329 -2.34 -6.55 -32.46
CA LYS A 329 -1.52 -7.45 -33.29
C LYS A 329 -1.00 -8.65 -32.52
N LYS A 330 -1.37 -8.82 -31.25
CA LYS A 330 -0.94 -9.90 -30.34
C LYS A 330 0.61 -10.05 -30.24
N LYS A 331 1.34 -8.95 -30.40
CA LYS A 331 2.80 -8.93 -30.32
C LYS A 331 3.29 -8.70 -28.90
N GLY A 332 4.44 -9.30 -28.52
CA GLY A 332 5.12 -9.10 -27.24
C GLY A 332 4.58 -9.94 -26.09
N PHE A 333 3.50 -10.69 -26.25
CA PHE A 333 2.85 -11.45 -25.17
C PHE A 333 3.77 -12.52 -24.56
N LYS A 334 4.50 -13.27 -25.40
CA LYS A 334 5.47 -14.27 -24.91
C LYS A 334 6.50 -13.67 -23.96
N THR A 335 7.03 -12.50 -24.32
CA THR A 335 8.00 -11.77 -23.50
C THR A 335 7.36 -11.24 -22.23
N LEU A 336 6.13 -10.71 -22.31
CA LEU A 336 5.36 -10.21 -21.17
C LEU A 336 5.16 -11.32 -20.13
N PHE A 337 4.67 -12.48 -20.53
CA PHE A 337 4.43 -13.59 -19.60
C PHE A 337 5.73 -14.22 -19.09
N LYS A 338 6.78 -14.29 -19.89
CA LYS A 338 8.12 -14.71 -19.43
C LYS A 338 8.61 -13.84 -18.26
N TYR A 339 8.50 -12.50 -18.39
CA TYR A 339 8.86 -11.60 -17.29
C TYR A 339 7.87 -11.67 -16.13
N SER A 340 6.58 -11.92 -16.38
CA SER A 340 5.58 -12.12 -15.33
C SER A 340 5.95 -13.31 -14.45
N ASP A 341 6.30 -14.45 -15.04
CA ASP A 341 6.74 -15.64 -14.31
C ASP A 341 8.02 -15.37 -13.52
N TYR A 342 9.00 -14.75 -14.15
CA TYR A 342 10.23 -14.39 -13.48
C TYR A 342 9.97 -13.53 -12.24
N LEU A 343 9.14 -12.49 -12.37
CA LEU A 343 8.84 -11.55 -11.28
C LEU A 343 8.05 -12.20 -10.14
N ILE A 344 7.03 -12.99 -10.45
CA ILE A 344 6.25 -13.71 -9.46
C ILE A 344 7.17 -14.65 -8.66
N ASN A 345 7.93 -15.48 -9.36
CA ASN A 345 8.83 -16.44 -8.72
C ASN A 345 9.92 -15.74 -7.90
N GLN A 346 10.49 -14.65 -8.42
CA GLN A 346 11.54 -13.90 -7.72
C GLN A 346 11.01 -13.18 -6.48
N SER A 347 9.80 -12.63 -6.52
CA SER A 347 9.19 -11.91 -5.40
C SER A 347 8.83 -12.82 -4.22
N GLN A 348 8.59 -14.10 -4.47
CA GLN A 348 8.24 -15.08 -3.45
C GLN A 348 9.46 -15.72 -2.78
N LYS A 349 10.67 -15.45 -3.28
CA LYS A 349 11.89 -16.01 -2.71
C LYS A 349 12.15 -15.52 -1.30
N LYS A 350 12.43 -16.47 -0.42
CA LYS A 350 12.91 -16.20 0.92
C LYS A 350 14.42 -16.36 0.93
N PHE A 351 15.10 -15.41 1.58
CA PHE A 351 16.56 -15.39 1.65
C PHE A 351 17.03 -15.86 3.03
N SER A 352 18.02 -16.75 3.07
CA SER A 352 18.55 -17.25 4.33
C SER A 352 19.36 -16.17 5.07
N THR A 353 19.28 -16.17 6.40
CA THR A 353 20.03 -15.24 7.25
C THR A 353 21.54 -15.33 7.00
N SER A 354 22.06 -16.53 6.77
CA SER A 354 23.48 -16.77 6.47
C SER A 354 23.90 -16.09 5.16
N GLN A 355 23.08 -16.23 4.09
CA GLN A 355 23.32 -15.58 2.81
C GLN A 355 23.34 -14.05 2.94
N LEU A 356 22.33 -13.50 3.62
CA LEU A 356 22.20 -12.05 3.82
C LEU A 356 23.37 -11.46 4.63
N ASN A 357 23.82 -12.16 5.68
CA ASN A 357 24.95 -11.70 6.50
C ASN A 357 26.28 -11.77 5.74
N ARG A 358 26.49 -12.79 4.88
CA ARG A 358 27.67 -12.86 4.01
C ARG A 358 27.69 -11.69 3.02
N MET A 359 26.53 -11.33 2.44
CA MET A 359 26.41 -10.17 1.55
C MET A 359 26.68 -8.87 2.30
N MET A 360 26.07 -8.67 3.48
CA MET A 360 26.30 -7.47 4.29
C MET A 360 27.78 -7.29 4.63
N LYS A 361 28.47 -8.37 5.01
CA LYS A 361 29.91 -8.31 5.28
C LYS A 361 30.68 -7.81 4.05
N LYS A 362 30.42 -8.38 2.85
CA LYS A 362 31.06 -7.92 1.61
C LYS A 362 30.78 -6.44 1.33
N PHE A 363 29.57 -5.95 1.57
CA PHE A 363 29.22 -4.55 1.34
C PHE A 363 29.92 -3.61 2.30
N VAL A 364 30.02 -4.00 3.59
CA VAL A 364 30.74 -3.24 4.61
C VAL A 364 32.25 -3.22 4.31
N ASP A 365 32.81 -4.34 3.85
CA ASP A 365 34.22 -4.44 3.47
C ASP A 365 34.54 -3.59 2.22
N SER A 366 33.61 -3.53 1.25
CA SER A 366 33.77 -2.72 0.02
C SER A 366 33.60 -1.23 0.26
N SER A 367 32.76 -0.81 1.22
CA SER A 367 32.52 0.59 1.57
C SER A 367 32.32 0.69 3.07
N SER A 368 33.35 1.17 3.76
CA SER A 368 33.31 1.29 5.22
C SER A 368 32.18 2.21 5.67
N PRO A 369 31.42 1.81 6.72
CA PRO A 369 30.36 2.64 7.26
C PRO A 369 30.90 3.94 7.84
N PRO A 370 30.18 5.07 7.70
CA PRO A 370 30.60 6.35 8.25
C PRO A 370 30.60 6.32 9.79
N SER A 371 31.50 7.08 10.38
CA SER A 371 31.52 7.31 11.84
C SER A 371 30.38 8.26 12.24
N ILE A 372 29.70 7.95 13.34
CA ILE A 372 28.63 8.75 13.92
C ILE A 372 29.08 9.24 15.31
N ASN A 373 29.30 10.53 15.49
CA ASN A 373 29.77 11.12 16.75
C ASN A 373 31.04 10.41 17.29
N GLY A 374 32.03 10.19 16.41
CA GLY A 374 33.32 9.52 16.77
C GLY A 374 33.21 8.02 17.00
N ARG A 375 32.04 7.41 16.84
CA ARG A 375 31.82 5.96 16.97
C ARG A 375 31.54 5.34 15.62
N SER A 376 32.20 4.22 15.30
CA SER A 376 31.94 3.50 14.05
C SER A 376 30.56 2.88 14.04
N LEU A 377 29.83 3.03 12.93
CA LEU A 377 28.58 2.33 12.68
C LEU A 377 28.87 0.85 12.43
N LYS A 378 28.26 -0.03 13.21
CA LYS A 378 28.45 -1.50 13.10
C LYS A 378 27.11 -2.16 12.80
N PHE A 379 27.05 -2.95 11.74
CA PHE A 379 25.93 -3.83 11.40
C PHE A 379 26.18 -5.21 12.01
N LYS A 380 25.22 -5.72 12.80
CA LYS A 380 25.38 -6.99 13.52
C LYS A 380 24.88 -8.17 12.69
N HIS A 381 23.64 -8.10 12.24
CA HIS A 381 23.03 -9.14 11.41
C HIS A 381 21.89 -8.58 10.59
N VAL A 382 21.59 -9.30 9.50
CA VAL A 382 20.48 -9.03 8.59
C VAL A 382 19.65 -10.29 8.48
N HIS A 383 18.32 -10.16 8.53
CA HIS A 383 17.41 -11.26 8.31
C HIS A 383 16.22 -10.83 7.46
N PHE A 384 15.59 -11.82 6.86
CA PHE A 384 14.41 -11.62 6.01
C PHE A 384 13.18 -11.28 6.86
N GLY A 385 12.43 -10.23 6.46
CA GLY A 385 11.30 -9.71 7.21
C GLY A 385 9.94 -9.83 6.53
N GLY A 386 9.89 -10.04 5.19
CA GLY A 386 8.62 -10.15 4.46
C GLY A 386 8.79 -10.09 2.94
N ILE A 387 7.72 -10.40 2.20
CA ILE A 387 7.74 -10.55 0.72
C ILE A 387 7.12 -9.36 -0.04
N TYR A 388 6.14 -8.66 0.49
CA TYR A 388 5.47 -7.56 -0.21
C TYR A 388 5.41 -6.31 0.68
N PRO A 389 6.36 -5.38 0.55
CA PRO A 389 7.61 -5.41 -0.23
C PRO A 389 8.63 -6.41 0.33
N THR A 390 9.58 -6.86 -0.50
CA THR A 390 10.71 -7.64 0.00
C THR A 390 11.43 -6.84 1.08
N THR A 391 11.37 -7.31 2.31
CA THR A 391 11.86 -6.54 3.47
C THR A 391 13.03 -7.26 4.12
N LEU A 392 14.11 -6.53 4.35
CA LEU A 392 15.26 -7.00 5.14
C LEU A 392 15.36 -6.17 6.40
N ILE A 393 15.50 -6.83 7.54
CA ILE A 393 15.69 -6.18 8.83
C ILE A 393 17.18 -6.17 9.17
N VAL A 394 17.75 -4.98 9.22
CA VAL A 394 19.18 -4.74 9.46
C VAL A 394 19.36 -4.28 10.90
N ASN A 395 20.03 -5.09 11.71
CA ASN A 395 20.33 -4.75 13.09
C ASN A 395 21.69 -4.06 13.18
N ALA A 396 21.69 -2.82 13.69
CA ALA A 396 22.87 -1.99 13.84
C ALA A 396 22.99 -1.46 15.28
N ASN A 397 24.17 -0.96 15.63
CA ASN A 397 24.39 -0.29 16.93
C ASN A 397 23.64 1.07 16.99
N HIS A 398 23.38 1.71 15.85
CA HIS A 398 22.57 2.92 15.71
C HIS A 398 21.56 2.73 14.56
N ASP A 399 20.29 3.03 14.79
CA ASP A 399 19.20 2.89 13.80
C ASP A 399 18.83 4.22 13.14
N LYS A 400 18.70 5.28 13.95
CA LYS A 400 18.19 6.58 13.51
C LYS A 400 19.24 7.49 12.85
N LYS A 401 20.52 7.24 13.07
CA LYS A 401 21.63 8.12 12.64
C LYS A 401 22.37 7.63 11.40
N ILE A 402 21.87 6.60 10.71
CA ILE A 402 22.53 6.10 9.50
C ILE A 402 22.31 7.11 8.36
N PRO A 403 23.39 7.65 7.73
CA PRO A 403 23.27 8.61 6.64
C PRO A 403 22.48 8.05 5.45
N ASN A 404 21.67 8.89 4.83
CA ASN A 404 20.81 8.46 3.71
C ASN A 404 21.60 7.93 2.52
N ASN A 405 22.79 8.49 2.25
CA ASN A 405 23.66 8.00 1.18
C ASN A 405 24.12 6.56 1.43
N TYR A 406 24.43 6.21 2.68
CA TYR A 406 24.83 4.85 3.03
C TYR A 406 23.65 3.88 2.99
N LYS A 407 22.45 4.33 3.40
CA LYS A 407 21.22 3.54 3.24
C LYS A 407 20.95 3.21 1.75
N LYS A 408 21.07 4.20 0.86
CA LYS A 408 20.92 4.01 -0.59
C LYS A 408 21.99 3.07 -1.16
N TYR A 409 23.23 3.18 -0.69
CA TYR A 409 24.30 2.26 -1.07
C TYR A 409 23.95 0.81 -0.71
N LEU A 410 23.56 0.55 0.54
CA LEU A 410 23.16 -0.79 0.99
C LEU A 410 21.94 -1.32 0.21
N GLU A 411 20.93 -0.47 0.00
CA GLU A 411 19.75 -0.85 -0.76
C GLU A 411 20.11 -1.27 -2.19
N ASN A 412 20.92 -0.48 -2.90
CA ASN A 412 21.36 -0.79 -4.26
C ASN A 412 22.21 -2.06 -4.30
N SER A 413 23.10 -2.26 -3.31
CA SER A 413 23.96 -3.44 -3.21
C SER A 413 23.15 -4.72 -2.98
N PHE A 414 22.16 -4.69 -2.07
CA PHE A 414 21.24 -5.82 -1.87
C PHE A 414 20.37 -6.05 -3.08
N ARG A 415 19.79 -5.00 -3.67
CA ARG A 415 18.93 -5.08 -4.86
C ARG A 415 19.65 -5.78 -6.02
N SER A 416 20.89 -5.37 -6.30
CA SER A 416 21.70 -5.96 -7.34
C SER A 416 22.08 -7.42 -7.04
N SER A 417 22.60 -7.69 -5.82
CA SER A 417 23.05 -9.03 -5.45
C SER A 417 21.94 -10.06 -5.30
N LEU A 418 20.71 -9.63 -5.01
CA LEU A 418 19.53 -10.47 -4.89
C LEU A 418 18.70 -10.53 -6.20
N ASN A 419 19.13 -9.83 -7.25
CA ASN A 419 18.41 -9.73 -8.53
C ASN A 419 16.97 -9.24 -8.38
N LEU A 420 16.74 -8.22 -7.53
CA LEU A 420 15.42 -7.65 -7.26
C LEU A 420 15.06 -6.53 -8.25
N GLN A 421 15.15 -6.82 -9.56
CA GLN A 421 14.68 -5.91 -10.59
C GLN A 421 13.14 -5.91 -10.63
N SER A 422 12.50 -4.76 -10.76
CA SER A 422 11.03 -4.58 -10.72
C SER A 422 10.35 -5.02 -9.42
N ILE A 423 11.12 -5.28 -8.35
CA ILE A 423 10.63 -5.68 -7.04
C ILE A 423 11.09 -4.65 -6.02
N GLN A 424 10.15 -4.17 -5.21
CA GLN A 424 10.47 -3.20 -4.17
C GLN A 424 11.23 -3.86 -3.02
N LEU A 425 12.38 -3.28 -2.68
CA LEU A 425 13.18 -3.67 -1.53
C LEU A 425 13.05 -2.62 -0.41
N ASN A 426 12.78 -3.08 0.79
CA ASN A 426 12.72 -2.23 1.98
C ASN A 426 13.76 -2.67 3.01
N LEU A 427 14.63 -1.74 3.45
CA LEU A 427 15.60 -1.97 4.51
C LEU A 427 15.12 -1.30 5.80
N ILE A 428 14.72 -2.11 6.78
CA ILE A 428 14.32 -1.62 8.10
C ILE A 428 15.51 -1.72 9.05
N TYR A 429 15.98 -0.58 9.53
CA TYR A 429 17.08 -0.52 10.47
C TYR A 429 16.55 -0.57 11.90
N ARG A 430 17.08 -1.47 12.73
CA ARG A 430 16.73 -1.61 14.14
C ARG A 430 17.98 -1.50 15.01
N LYS A 431 17.87 -0.77 16.13
CA LYS A 431 18.88 -0.81 17.18
C LYS A 431 18.85 -2.21 17.80
N SER A 432 19.99 -2.87 17.83
CA SER A 432 20.10 -4.14 18.54
C SER A 432 19.95 -3.89 20.04
N ASN A 433 19.00 -4.55 20.69
CA ASN A 433 18.89 -4.53 22.14
C ASN A 433 20.19 -5.08 22.72
N ASN A 434 20.81 -4.30 23.60
CA ASN A 434 21.92 -4.77 24.41
C ASN A 434 21.30 -5.39 25.68
N PRO A 435 21.35 -6.73 25.87
CA PRO A 435 20.82 -7.35 27.09
C PRO A 435 21.51 -6.89 28.37
N TYR A 436 22.60 -6.16 28.24
CA TYR A 436 23.37 -5.56 29.34
C TYR A 436 23.24 -4.05 29.43
N GLU A 437 22.34 -3.42 28.67
CA GLU A 437 22.07 -1.97 28.72
C GLU A 437 21.49 -1.63 30.10
N GLY A 438 22.24 -0.83 30.88
CA GLY A 438 21.86 -0.47 32.25
C GLY A 438 22.48 -1.37 33.36
N LYS A 439 23.09 -2.50 33.03
CA LYS A 439 23.85 -3.26 34.03
C LYS A 439 25.23 -2.63 34.22
N LYS A 440 25.47 -1.98 35.35
CA LYS A 440 26.80 -1.56 35.74
C LYS A 440 27.63 -2.82 35.96
N ASN A 441 28.70 -3.00 35.17
CA ASN A 441 29.67 -4.07 35.44
C ASN A 441 30.21 -3.89 36.87
N LYS A 442 29.90 -4.83 37.73
CA LYS A 442 30.56 -4.88 39.05
C LYS A 442 32.04 -5.15 38.79
N LEU A 443 32.85 -4.16 39.13
CA LEU A 443 34.31 -4.30 39.01
C LEU A 443 34.76 -5.51 39.88
N SER A 444 35.57 -6.38 39.30
CA SER A 444 36.20 -7.45 40.07
C SER A 444 37.12 -6.86 41.13
N GLU A 445 37.36 -7.57 42.23
CA GLU A 445 38.24 -7.10 43.31
C GLU A 445 39.63 -6.67 42.80
N ARG A 446 40.12 -7.37 41.78
CA ARG A 446 41.39 -7.06 41.11
C ARG A 446 41.35 -5.72 40.39
N GLN A 447 40.24 -5.39 39.75
CA GLN A 447 40.01 -4.10 39.08
C GLN A 447 39.83 -2.97 40.11
N ILE A 448 39.17 -3.23 41.23
CA ILE A 448 39.01 -2.27 42.33
C ILE A 448 40.37 -1.93 42.95
N LYS A 449 41.20 -2.95 43.21
CA LYS A 449 42.55 -2.75 43.72
C LYS A 449 43.44 -1.96 42.74
N LYS A 450 43.35 -2.26 41.43
CA LYS A 450 44.10 -1.53 40.39
C LYS A 450 43.64 -0.08 40.29
N ARG A 451 42.33 0.19 40.37
CA ARG A 451 41.78 1.55 40.37
C ARG A 451 42.18 2.35 41.61
N LYS A 452 42.20 1.72 42.80
CA LYS A 452 42.67 2.34 44.04
C LYS A 452 44.18 2.70 43.97
N ARG A 453 45.01 1.85 43.35
CA ARG A 453 46.44 2.14 43.13
C ARG A 453 46.66 3.31 42.18
N LEU A 454 45.91 3.36 41.04
CA LEU A 454 45.96 4.47 40.09
C LEU A 454 45.52 5.79 40.71
N LEU A 455 44.43 5.79 41.49
CA LEU A 455 43.96 6.98 42.19
C LEU A 455 44.91 7.50 43.27
N LYS A 456 45.71 6.61 43.88
CA LYS A 456 46.80 7.01 44.81
C LYS A 456 48.01 7.63 44.09
N HIS A 457 48.28 7.22 42.83
CA HIS A 457 49.34 7.80 42.02
C HIS A 457 48.98 9.15 41.38
N VAL A 458 47.70 9.41 41.09
CA VAL A 458 47.23 10.65 40.51
C VAL A 458 46.99 11.74 41.56
N LYS A 459 46.96 11.41 42.86
CA LYS A 459 46.82 12.33 43.98
C LYS A 459 48.17 12.71 44.63
N LYS A 460 49.30 12.24 44.10
CA LYS A 460 50.62 12.77 44.34
C LYS A 460 51.03 13.63 43.13
#